data_84421549ecda555129d619e890926442
#
_entry.id   84421549ecda555129d619e890926442
#
_cell.length_a   1.000
_cell.length_b   1.000
_cell.length_c   1.000
_cell.angle_alpha   90.00
_cell.angle_beta   90.00
_cell.angle_gamma   90.00
#
_symmetry.space_group_name_H-M   'P 1'
#
loop_
_entity.id
_entity.type
_entity.pdbx_description
1 polymer ?
#
loop_
_entity_poly.entity_id
_entity_poly.type
_entity_poly.pdbx_seq_one_letter_code
_entity_poly.pdbx_strand_id
1 'polypeptide(L)'
;MCDCYETIQRIAERELIPALGCTEPMAFGLVCSAARYYAGGQQIQQIHVEGSPSMIKGVAYVKIPRSGGLNGGRYAAAIGAFGGNHLLDMEVFAEVTPEDVKNAVAFADSGAVQVDKVDADRKLYLKA
;
A
#
# COMPACT_ATOMS: atom_id res chain seq x y z
N MET A 1 -39.83 -16.60 2.90
CA MET A 1 -38.44 -16.77 2.49
C MET A 1 -37.60 -15.62 3.05
N CYS A 2 -36.43 -15.93 3.52
CA CYS A 2 -35.68 -15.03 4.40
C CYS A 2 -35.17 -13.79 3.65
N ASP A 3 -35.38 -12.60 4.19
CA ASP A 3 -34.74 -11.34 3.77
C ASP A 3 -33.19 -11.36 3.89
N CYS A 4 -32.65 -12.48 4.39
CA CYS A 4 -31.21 -12.67 4.56
C CYS A 4 -30.45 -12.62 3.24
N TYR A 5 -30.99 -13.21 2.17
CA TYR A 5 -30.30 -13.23 0.88
C TYR A 5 -30.16 -11.81 0.29
N GLU A 6 -31.25 -11.06 0.27
CA GLU A 6 -31.23 -9.68 -0.21
C GLU A 6 -30.36 -8.78 0.65
N THR A 7 -30.34 -9.03 1.97
CA THR A 7 -29.48 -8.29 2.89
C THR A 7 -28.01 -8.62 2.64
N ILE A 8 -27.65 -9.90 2.47
CA ILE A 8 -26.30 -10.34 2.16
C ILE A 8 -25.85 -9.77 0.80
N GLN A 9 -26.73 -9.81 -0.21
CA GLN A 9 -26.42 -9.25 -1.53
C GLN A 9 -26.13 -7.75 -1.44
N ARG A 10 -26.97 -6.97 -0.75
CA ARG A 10 -26.75 -5.53 -0.57
C ARG A 10 -25.47 -5.22 0.20
N ILE A 11 -25.12 -6.03 1.20
CA ILE A 11 -23.85 -5.89 1.92
C ILE A 11 -22.68 -6.20 0.96
N ALA A 12 -22.77 -7.29 0.21
CA ALA A 12 -21.72 -7.67 -0.74
C ALA A 12 -21.50 -6.59 -1.82
N GLU A 13 -22.57 -6.08 -2.42
CA GLU A 13 -22.50 -5.02 -3.42
C GLU A 13 -21.87 -3.72 -2.89
N ARG A 14 -22.05 -3.46 -1.61
CA ARG A 14 -21.49 -2.27 -0.94
C ARG A 14 -20.05 -2.45 -0.49
N GLU A 15 -19.71 -3.63 0.07
CA GLU A 15 -18.44 -3.85 0.76
C GLU A 15 -17.38 -4.55 -0.12
N LEU A 16 -17.80 -5.23 -1.20
CA LEU A 16 -16.85 -5.84 -2.13
C LEU A 16 -16.35 -4.81 -3.13
N ILE A 17 -15.06 -4.52 -3.04
CA ILE A 17 -14.37 -3.63 -3.98
C ILE A 17 -13.29 -4.41 -4.74
N PRO A 18 -12.98 -4.04 -6.00
CA PRO A 18 -11.87 -4.63 -6.72
C PRO A 18 -10.56 -4.41 -5.99
N ALA A 19 -9.72 -5.43 -5.96
CA ALA A 19 -8.38 -5.36 -5.39
C ALA A 19 -7.39 -6.08 -6.29
N LEU A 20 -6.18 -5.55 -6.41
CA LEU A 20 -5.15 -6.07 -7.31
C LEU A 20 -4.32 -7.19 -6.69
N GLY A 21 -4.60 -7.60 -5.48
CA GLY A 21 -3.86 -8.62 -4.73
C GLY A 21 -4.08 -8.52 -3.22
N CYS A 22 -3.08 -8.89 -2.43
CA CYS A 22 -3.15 -8.80 -0.97
C CYS A 22 -3.23 -7.37 -0.44
N THR A 23 -3.95 -7.19 0.66
CA THR A 23 -4.27 -5.89 1.24
C THR A 23 -3.08 -5.16 1.85
N GLU A 24 -2.12 -5.88 2.44
CA GLU A 24 -0.99 -5.27 3.15
C GLU A 24 -0.07 -4.43 2.23
N PRO A 25 0.43 -4.94 1.10
CA PRO A 25 1.23 -4.11 0.19
C PRO A 25 0.44 -2.92 -0.34
N MET A 26 -0.84 -3.11 -0.63
CA MET A 26 -1.69 -2.04 -1.11
C MET A 26 -1.93 -0.95 -0.08
N ALA A 27 -2.07 -1.30 1.19
CA ALA A 27 -2.17 -0.32 2.27
C ALA A 27 -0.88 0.54 2.37
N PHE A 28 0.31 -0.08 2.26
CA PHE A 28 1.58 0.65 2.21
C PHE A 28 1.64 1.57 0.97
N GLY A 29 1.28 1.05 -0.18
CA GLY A 29 1.24 1.83 -1.42
C GLY A 29 0.27 3.00 -1.35
N LEU A 30 -0.92 2.76 -0.80
CA LEU A 30 -1.97 3.76 -0.66
C LEU A 30 -1.54 4.92 0.24
N VAL A 31 -1.02 4.63 1.44
CA VAL A 31 -0.61 5.68 2.38
C VAL A 31 0.58 6.49 1.85
N CYS A 32 1.54 5.86 1.17
CA CYS A 32 2.70 6.56 0.61
C CYS A 32 2.35 7.36 -0.66
N SER A 33 1.47 6.84 -1.51
CA SER A 33 0.94 7.58 -2.67
C SER A 33 0.16 8.82 -2.24
N ALA A 34 -0.71 8.67 -1.24
CA ALA A 34 -1.45 9.80 -0.68
C ALA A 34 -0.53 10.82 -0.02
N ALA A 35 0.44 10.38 0.78
CA ALA A 35 1.41 11.27 1.42
C ALA A 35 2.17 12.12 0.40
N ARG A 36 2.65 11.50 -0.69
CA ARG A 36 3.29 12.23 -1.79
C ARG A 36 2.36 13.27 -2.43
N TYR A 37 1.14 12.90 -2.70
CA TYR A 37 0.15 13.81 -3.29
C TYR A 37 -0.09 15.04 -2.40
N TYR A 38 -0.33 14.82 -1.11
CA TYR A 38 -0.58 15.91 -0.16
C TYR A 38 0.68 16.71 0.19
N ALA A 39 1.87 16.15 0.00
CA ALA A 39 3.13 16.89 0.11
C ALA A 39 3.41 17.80 -1.11
N GLY A 40 2.51 17.85 -2.09
CA GLY A 40 2.61 18.76 -3.24
C GLY A 40 3.44 18.23 -4.40
N GLY A 41 3.70 16.91 -4.46
CA GLY A 41 4.38 16.25 -5.60
C GLY A 41 5.84 16.66 -5.79
N GLN A 42 6.48 17.20 -4.77
CA GLN A 42 7.90 17.55 -4.79
C GLN A 42 8.79 16.31 -4.86
N GLN A 43 10.07 16.50 -5.17
CA GLN A 43 11.05 15.42 -5.18
C GLN A 43 11.12 14.75 -3.80
N ILE A 44 10.95 13.43 -3.77
CA ILE A 44 11.01 12.65 -2.54
C ILE A 44 12.47 12.51 -2.11
N GLN A 45 12.77 12.90 -0.87
CA GLN A 45 14.09 12.74 -0.27
C GLN A 45 14.15 11.57 0.69
N GLN A 46 13.07 11.30 1.39
CA GLN A 46 12.95 10.21 2.36
C GLN A 46 11.50 9.76 2.48
N ILE A 47 11.30 8.48 2.74
CA ILE A 47 10.01 7.91 3.11
C ILE A 47 10.15 7.27 4.48
N HIS A 48 9.28 7.64 5.41
CA HIS A 48 9.17 7.03 6.72
C HIS A 48 7.76 6.50 6.92
N VAL A 49 7.65 5.21 7.19
CA VAL A 49 6.37 4.55 7.46
C VAL A 49 6.38 3.96 8.86
N GLU A 50 5.38 4.28 9.64
CA GLU A 50 5.12 3.66 10.93
C GLU A 50 3.91 2.71 10.80
N GLY A 51 4.04 1.50 11.29
CA GLY A 51 2.98 0.52 11.22
C GLY A 51 2.82 -0.32 12.47
N SER A 52 1.59 -0.79 12.70
CA SER A 52 1.32 -1.78 13.75
C SER A 52 2.06 -3.09 13.48
N PRO A 53 2.34 -3.90 14.52
CA PRO A 53 3.06 -5.18 14.34
C PRO A 53 2.44 -6.09 13.30
N SER A 54 1.10 -6.17 13.24
CA SER A 54 0.38 -6.99 12.27
C SER A 54 0.59 -6.53 10.83
N MET A 55 0.61 -5.22 10.58
CA MET A 55 0.84 -4.64 9.25
C MET A 55 2.28 -4.89 8.78
N ILE A 56 3.26 -4.66 9.64
CA ILE A 56 4.68 -4.88 9.34
C ILE A 56 4.96 -6.35 9.04
N LYS A 57 4.43 -7.26 9.86
CA LYS A 57 4.56 -8.69 9.66
C LYS A 57 3.84 -9.16 8.40
N GLY A 58 2.62 -8.67 8.17
CA GLY A 58 1.80 -9.07 7.03
C GLY A 58 2.42 -8.72 5.67
N VAL A 59 3.06 -7.54 5.55
CA VAL A 59 3.66 -7.10 4.29
C VAL A 59 5.00 -7.79 3.97
N ALA A 60 5.69 -8.36 4.96
CA ALA A 60 7.08 -8.81 4.83
C ALA A 60 7.30 -9.86 3.73
N TYR A 61 6.34 -10.75 3.54
CA TYR A 61 6.47 -11.90 2.62
C TYR A 61 5.47 -11.90 1.47
N VAL A 62 4.65 -10.87 1.35
CA VAL A 62 3.62 -10.78 0.33
C VAL A 62 4.15 -10.05 -0.89
N LYS A 63 3.90 -10.61 -2.07
CA LYS A 63 4.32 -10.00 -3.33
C LYS A 63 3.53 -8.74 -3.62
N ILE A 64 4.25 -7.72 -4.06
CA ILE A 64 3.69 -6.45 -4.48
C ILE A 64 3.23 -6.57 -5.93
N PRO A 65 1.97 -6.25 -6.25
CA PRO A 65 1.48 -6.29 -7.62
C PRO A 65 2.32 -5.41 -8.56
N ARG A 66 2.53 -5.87 -9.79
CA ARG A 66 3.27 -5.18 -10.86
C ARG A 66 4.74 -4.83 -10.55
N SER A 67 5.29 -5.44 -9.51
CA SER A 67 6.67 -5.18 -9.09
C SER A 67 7.72 -6.13 -9.69
N GLY A 68 7.29 -7.13 -10.46
CA GLY A 68 8.20 -8.20 -10.91
C GLY A 68 8.55 -9.21 -9.82
N GLY A 69 7.75 -9.33 -8.77
CA GLY A 69 7.91 -10.32 -7.71
C GLY A 69 8.57 -9.81 -6.43
N LEU A 70 8.75 -8.50 -6.28
CA LEU A 70 9.25 -7.89 -5.05
C LEU A 70 8.25 -8.06 -3.89
N ASN A 71 8.77 -8.06 -2.67
CA ASN A 71 7.99 -8.11 -1.44
C ASN A 71 8.58 -7.15 -0.38
N GLY A 72 7.82 -6.98 0.69
CA GLY A 72 8.25 -6.21 1.85
C GLY A 72 7.80 -4.74 1.85
N GLY A 73 7.70 -4.19 3.07
CA GLY A 73 7.14 -2.86 3.30
C GLY A 73 7.95 -1.73 2.67
N ARG A 74 9.27 -1.84 2.65
CA ARG A 74 10.15 -0.80 2.07
C ARG A 74 9.91 -0.63 0.57
N TYR A 75 9.81 -1.74 -0.17
CA TYR A 75 9.54 -1.69 -1.60
C TYR A 75 8.09 -1.28 -1.88
N ALA A 76 7.12 -1.79 -1.10
CA ALA A 76 5.72 -1.39 -1.25
C ALA A 76 5.54 0.12 -1.03
N ALA A 77 6.17 0.67 -0.01
CA ALA A 77 6.17 2.10 0.27
C ALA A 77 6.78 2.92 -0.88
N ALA A 78 7.96 2.53 -1.34
CA ALA A 78 8.65 3.22 -2.43
C ALA A 78 7.86 3.14 -3.75
N ILE A 79 7.38 1.95 -4.14
CA ILE A 79 6.60 1.78 -5.37
C ILE A 79 5.29 2.59 -5.30
N GLY A 80 4.63 2.61 -4.14
CA GLY A 80 3.44 3.43 -3.92
C GLY A 80 3.72 4.92 -4.09
N ALA A 81 4.82 5.40 -3.54
CA ALA A 81 5.21 6.81 -3.64
C ALA A 81 5.66 7.22 -5.05
N PHE A 82 6.31 6.34 -5.81
CA PHE A 82 6.83 6.65 -7.15
C PHE A 82 5.82 6.43 -8.27
N GLY A 83 4.98 5.41 -8.19
CA GLY A 83 4.07 5.03 -9.27
C GLY A 83 2.63 4.74 -8.84
N GLY A 84 2.33 4.76 -7.55
CA GLY A 84 0.98 4.49 -7.04
C GLY A 84 0.00 5.62 -7.32
N ASN A 85 -1.26 5.24 -7.50
CA ASN A 85 -2.37 6.19 -7.61
C ASN A 85 -3.37 5.93 -6.48
N HIS A 86 -3.32 6.76 -5.43
CA HIS A 86 -4.17 6.60 -4.24
C HIS A 86 -5.68 6.77 -4.53
N LEU A 87 -6.05 7.41 -5.64
CA LEU A 87 -7.45 7.54 -6.07
C LEU A 87 -8.06 6.22 -6.52
N LEU A 88 -7.24 5.21 -6.78
CA LEU A 88 -7.68 3.87 -7.18
C LEU A 88 -7.88 2.91 -5.99
N ASP A 89 -7.79 3.40 -4.76
CA ASP A 89 -7.96 2.60 -3.53
C ASP A 89 -7.14 1.29 -3.55
N MET A 90 -7.80 0.15 -3.48
CA MET A 90 -7.19 -1.18 -3.46
C MET A 90 -6.56 -1.61 -4.79
N GLU A 91 -6.63 -0.79 -5.82
CA GLU A 91 -5.93 -0.94 -7.09
C GLU A 91 -4.79 0.09 -7.25
N VAL A 92 -4.24 0.58 -6.16
CA VAL A 92 -3.23 1.64 -6.12
C VAL A 92 -2.02 1.39 -7.03
N PHE A 93 -1.66 0.13 -7.26
CA PHE A 93 -0.54 -0.25 -8.13
C PHE A 93 -0.92 -0.49 -9.60
N ALA A 94 -2.18 -0.31 -9.98
CA ALA A 94 -2.65 -0.67 -11.32
C ALA A 94 -1.92 0.08 -12.46
N GLU A 95 -1.50 1.30 -12.22
CA GLU A 95 -0.83 2.17 -13.19
C GLU A 95 0.70 2.17 -13.05
N VAL A 96 1.26 1.40 -12.13
CA VAL A 96 2.71 1.33 -11.90
C VAL A 96 3.42 0.79 -13.14
N THR A 97 4.43 1.51 -13.60
CA THR A 97 5.26 1.14 -14.74
C THR A 97 6.56 0.45 -14.31
N PRO A 98 7.23 -0.30 -15.20
CA PRO A 98 8.55 -0.86 -14.91
C PRO A 98 9.61 0.19 -14.53
N GLU A 99 9.50 1.39 -15.07
CA GLU A 99 10.39 2.51 -14.72
C GLU A 99 10.14 3.02 -13.30
N ASP A 100 8.87 3.13 -12.89
CA ASP A 100 8.52 3.46 -11.51
C ASP A 100 9.11 2.45 -10.53
N VAL A 101 9.01 1.16 -10.84
CA VAL A 101 9.59 0.09 -10.02
C VAL A 101 11.12 0.22 -9.94
N LYS A 102 11.78 0.46 -11.07
CA LYS A 102 13.23 0.65 -11.11
C LYS A 102 13.68 1.81 -10.23
N ASN A 103 13.00 2.95 -10.34
CA ASN A 103 13.32 4.14 -9.56
C ASN A 103 13.03 3.92 -8.07
N ALA A 104 11.91 3.27 -7.75
CA ALA A 104 11.53 2.94 -6.38
C ALA A 104 12.51 1.98 -5.71
N VAL A 105 12.97 0.96 -6.42
CA VAL A 105 13.97 0.00 -5.93
C VAL A 105 15.29 0.69 -5.65
N ALA A 106 15.78 1.50 -6.57
CA ALA A 106 17.01 2.27 -6.37
C ALA A 106 16.90 3.19 -5.15
N PHE A 107 15.77 3.85 -4.98
CA PHE A 107 15.51 4.71 -3.84
C PHE A 107 15.45 3.93 -2.52
N ALA A 108 14.76 2.80 -2.48
CA ALA A 108 14.68 1.95 -1.29
C ALA A 108 16.05 1.34 -0.92
N ASP A 109 16.82 0.91 -1.90
CA ASP A 109 18.14 0.32 -1.70
C ASP A 109 19.19 1.35 -1.26
N SER A 110 18.96 2.63 -1.52
CA SER A 110 19.81 3.73 -1.01
C SER A 110 19.70 3.97 0.51
N GLY A 111 18.75 3.33 1.18
CA GLY A 111 18.47 3.54 2.60
C GLY A 111 17.50 4.69 2.89
N ALA A 112 16.89 5.27 1.87
CA ALA A 112 15.99 6.41 2.01
C ALA A 112 14.56 6.02 2.45
N VAL A 113 14.27 4.73 2.60
CA VAL A 113 12.98 4.22 3.08
C VAL A 113 13.15 3.54 4.43
N GLN A 114 12.50 4.08 5.43
CA GLN A 114 12.46 3.54 6.78
C GLN A 114 11.05 3.05 7.11
N VAL A 115 10.95 1.84 7.65
CA VAL A 115 9.70 1.24 8.09
C VAL A 115 9.86 0.80 9.53
N ASP A 116 9.11 1.42 10.43
CA ASP A 116 9.19 1.17 11.86
C ASP A 116 7.90 0.54 12.41
N LYS A 117 8.10 -0.43 13.27
CA LYS A 117 7.02 -1.00 14.07
C LYS A 117 6.74 -0.09 15.27
N VAL A 118 5.48 0.29 15.45
CA VAL A 118 5.03 1.10 16.57
C VAL A 118 3.93 0.39 17.35
N ASP A 119 3.93 0.58 18.67
CA ASP A 119 2.80 0.17 19.52
C ASP A 119 1.66 1.16 19.29
N ALA A 120 0.65 0.71 18.55
CA ALA A 120 -0.57 1.46 18.33
C ALA A 120 -1.74 0.78 19.03
N ASP A 121 -2.66 1.57 19.55
CA ASP A 121 -3.90 1.07 20.20
C ASP A 121 -4.81 0.33 19.20
N ARG A 122 -4.49 0.39 17.91
CA ARG A 122 -5.25 -0.23 16.83
C ARG A 122 -4.45 -1.37 16.20
N LYS A 123 -5.12 -2.49 15.92
CA LYS A 123 -4.51 -3.65 15.25
C LYS A 123 -4.04 -3.33 13.83
N LEU A 124 -4.76 -2.46 13.13
CA LEU A 124 -4.43 -2.00 11.77
C LEU A 124 -4.09 -0.51 11.84
N TYR A 125 -2.82 -0.20 11.75
CA TYR A 125 -2.31 1.16 11.76
C TYR A 125 -1.16 1.31 10.78
N LEU A 126 -1.24 2.33 9.93
CA LEU A 126 -0.16 2.79 9.06
C LEU A 126 -0.17 4.30 8.98
N LYS A 127 1.04 4.88 8.98
CA LYS A 127 1.28 6.31 8.79
C LYS A 127 2.52 6.49 7.92
N ALA A 128 2.47 7.40 7.00
CA ALA A 128 3.59 7.79 6.15
C ALA A 128 3.74 9.31 6.11
#